data_86729dd9a43d27673bd2373095565d90
#
_entry.id   86729dd9a43d27673bd2373095565d90
#
_cell.length_a   1.000
_cell.length_b   1.000
_cell.length_c   1.000
_cell.angle_alpha   90.00
_cell.angle_beta   90.00
_cell.angle_gamma   90.00
#
_symmetry.space_group_name_H-M   'P 1'
#
loop_
_entity.id
_entity.type
_entity.pdbx_description
1 polymer ?
#
loop_
_entity_poly.entity_id
_entity_poly.type
_entity_poly.pdbx_seq_one_letter_code
_entity_poly.pdbx_strand_id
1 'polypeptide(L)'
;DKLYRVLKKLNANIFRGSEDDVLDRFYKAAKKFKAENIIRITGDCPFVDPLIIKKILQLFLKKKVDYVSNIVPPSFPDGFDVEVFHISTLEKVKKIVKYQHDKEHVTSLLRREKKFKKYNFSLKKDYNNMKLSVDTIGDLKNVKKVFKLLRYDKDFSYKDIIKNKKIQKFFNKKIEMKNILKTKNKKSQIIWKKAKKLIPGGNMLLSKNPDRHLKNFWPAYYKSARGCKIKDYDNNTYTDLYLMGVGTNILGYANKEIDNAVKKSISSGNMSSLNCFEEVQLAESLIKLHPQFDMAKFAKTGGEANAAAIRIARAASGRD
;
A
#
# COMPACT_ATOMS: atom_id res chain seq x y z
N ASP A 1 -16.44 -15.24 19.95
CA ASP A 1 -15.15 -14.72 19.53
C ASP A 1 -14.02 -15.62 20.06
N LYS A 2 -13.25 -16.25 19.16
CA LYS A 2 -12.15 -17.17 19.51
C LYS A 2 -11.05 -16.46 20.32
N LEU A 3 -10.67 -15.27 19.92
CA LEU A 3 -9.62 -14.49 20.59
C LEU A 3 -10.00 -14.16 22.04
N TYR A 4 -11.25 -13.73 22.27
CA TYR A 4 -11.75 -13.45 23.62
C TYR A 4 -11.63 -14.68 24.53
N ARG A 5 -12.02 -15.87 24.04
CA ARG A 5 -11.94 -17.12 24.82
C ARG A 5 -10.50 -17.48 25.18
N VAL A 6 -9.55 -17.29 24.25
CA VAL A 6 -8.12 -17.55 24.50
C VAL A 6 -7.57 -16.57 25.54
N LEU A 7 -7.83 -15.28 25.38
CA LEU A 7 -7.33 -14.25 26.32
C LEU A 7 -7.94 -14.42 27.71
N LYS A 8 -9.20 -14.82 27.82
CA LYS A 8 -9.86 -15.12 29.10
C LYS A 8 -9.18 -16.30 29.82
N LYS A 9 -8.81 -17.37 29.09
CA LYS A 9 -8.05 -18.50 29.64
C LYS A 9 -6.66 -18.11 30.15
N LEU A 10 -6.08 -17.06 29.58
CA LEU A 10 -4.78 -16.52 29.99
C LEU A 10 -4.88 -15.48 31.11
N ASN A 11 -6.07 -15.31 31.73
CA ASN A 11 -6.33 -14.30 32.75
C ASN A 11 -5.95 -12.88 32.33
N ALA A 12 -5.99 -12.57 31.03
CA ALA A 12 -5.69 -11.23 30.53
C ALA A 12 -6.84 -10.27 30.85
N ASN A 13 -6.52 -9.04 31.21
CA ASN A 13 -7.49 -7.96 31.31
C ASN A 13 -8.01 -7.59 29.93
N ILE A 14 -9.30 -7.79 29.68
CA ILE A 14 -9.89 -7.60 28.37
C ILE A 14 -10.83 -6.40 28.39
N PHE A 15 -10.69 -5.55 27.39
CA PHE A 15 -11.63 -4.48 27.07
C PHE A 15 -12.13 -4.63 25.64
N ARG A 16 -13.45 -4.61 25.46
CA ARG A 16 -14.10 -4.62 24.13
C ARG A 16 -14.72 -3.27 23.85
N GLY A 17 -14.57 -2.80 22.62
CA GLY A 17 -15.08 -1.51 22.16
C GLY A 17 -15.24 -1.52 20.64
N SER A 18 -15.41 -0.34 20.04
CA SER A 18 -15.54 -0.19 18.58
C SER A 18 -14.41 -0.87 17.82
N GLU A 19 -14.73 -1.52 16.72
CA GLU A 19 -13.76 -2.07 15.76
C GLU A 19 -13.19 -0.97 14.88
N ASP A 20 -14.02 -0.02 14.49
CA ASP A 20 -13.66 1.09 13.58
C ASP A 20 -12.99 2.28 14.29
N ASP A 21 -13.34 2.52 15.56
CA ASP A 21 -12.73 3.58 16.37
C ASP A 21 -11.82 2.98 17.47
N VAL A 22 -10.63 2.55 17.04
CA VAL A 22 -9.62 1.98 17.92
C VAL A 22 -9.08 3.02 18.90
N LEU A 23 -9.00 4.28 18.52
CA LEU A 23 -8.59 5.39 19.39
C LEU A 23 -9.54 5.54 20.58
N ASP A 24 -10.86 5.52 20.36
CA ASP A 24 -11.85 5.55 21.44
C ASP A 24 -11.75 4.31 22.30
N ARG A 25 -11.54 3.14 21.70
CA ARG A 25 -11.35 1.90 22.44
C ARG A 25 -10.13 1.94 23.37
N PHE A 26 -8.99 2.47 22.93
CA PHE A 26 -7.80 2.69 23.76
C PHE A 26 -8.10 3.65 24.92
N TYR A 27 -8.76 4.76 24.63
CA TYR A 27 -9.12 5.74 25.64
C TYR A 27 -10.04 5.16 26.72
N LYS A 28 -11.11 4.50 26.33
CA LYS A 28 -12.06 3.86 27.26
C LYS A 28 -11.41 2.73 28.09
N ALA A 29 -10.53 1.94 27.46
CA ALA A 29 -9.74 0.94 28.16
C ALA A 29 -8.84 1.58 29.22
N ALA A 30 -8.08 2.63 28.86
CA ALA A 30 -7.21 3.33 29.77
C ALA A 30 -7.98 3.92 30.96
N LYS A 31 -9.13 4.52 30.73
CA LYS A 31 -10.03 5.03 31.80
C LYS A 31 -10.52 3.91 32.71
N LYS A 32 -11.01 2.79 32.14
CA LYS A 32 -11.49 1.65 32.91
C LYS A 32 -10.41 1.05 33.83
N PHE A 33 -9.20 0.93 33.33
CA PHE A 33 -8.08 0.35 34.08
C PHE A 33 -7.25 1.40 34.86
N LYS A 34 -7.70 2.66 34.88
CA LYS A 34 -7.01 3.78 35.55
C LYS A 34 -5.55 3.91 35.12
N ALA A 35 -5.27 3.66 33.85
CA ALA A 35 -3.93 3.74 33.29
C ALA A 35 -3.55 5.21 32.98
N GLU A 36 -2.46 5.70 33.54
CA GLU A 36 -1.91 7.02 33.26
C GLU A 36 -0.98 6.97 32.04
N ASN A 37 -0.05 6.02 32.03
CA ASN A 37 0.90 5.79 30.95
C ASN A 37 0.45 4.59 30.12
N ILE A 38 0.39 4.76 28.82
CA ILE A 38 -0.09 3.75 27.87
C ILE A 38 1.09 3.27 27.05
N ILE A 39 1.32 1.95 27.08
CA ILE A 39 2.28 1.27 26.20
C ILE A 39 1.45 0.57 25.11
N ARG A 40 1.61 1.03 23.87
CA ARG A 40 0.93 0.44 22.71
C ARG A 40 1.83 -0.56 22.01
N ILE A 41 1.33 -1.77 21.88
CA ILE A 41 1.91 -2.86 21.11
C ILE A 41 0.80 -3.42 20.23
N THR A 42 1.12 -3.76 18.98
CA THR A 42 0.15 -4.34 18.06
C THR A 42 0.18 -5.87 18.09
N GLY A 43 -0.97 -6.50 17.86
CA GLY A 43 -1.13 -7.96 18.01
C GLY A 43 -0.44 -8.79 16.92
N ASP A 44 0.03 -8.15 15.86
CA ASP A 44 0.79 -8.72 14.75
C ASP A 44 2.30 -8.78 14.99
N CYS A 45 2.78 -8.35 16.18
CA CYS A 45 4.19 -8.27 16.56
C CYS A 45 4.61 -9.39 17.52
N PRO A 46 4.80 -10.65 17.06
CA PRO A 46 5.05 -11.80 17.93
C PRO A 46 6.45 -11.81 18.59
N PHE A 47 7.35 -10.91 18.17
CA PHE A 47 8.71 -10.79 18.70
C PHE A 47 8.92 -9.58 19.60
N VAL A 48 7.85 -9.00 20.12
CA VAL A 48 7.97 -7.90 21.08
C VAL A 48 8.93 -8.25 22.21
N ASP A 49 9.89 -7.33 22.45
CA ASP A 49 10.96 -7.55 23.40
C ASP A 49 10.75 -6.70 24.67
N PRO A 50 10.67 -7.32 25.86
CA PRO A 50 10.55 -6.62 27.14
C PRO A 50 11.66 -5.59 27.39
N LEU A 51 12.88 -5.82 26.87
CA LEU A 51 14.00 -4.87 27.01
C LEU A 51 13.74 -3.58 26.22
N ILE A 52 13.12 -3.68 25.05
CA ILE A 52 12.71 -2.51 24.25
C ILE A 52 11.62 -1.75 24.99
N ILE A 53 10.60 -2.45 25.48
CA ILE A 53 9.50 -1.85 26.26
C ILE A 53 10.05 -1.09 27.45
N LYS A 54 10.88 -1.74 28.27
CA LYS A 54 11.54 -1.13 29.46
C LYS A 54 12.32 0.12 29.06
N LYS A 55 13.11 0.05 27.98
CA LYS A 55 13.94 1.17 27.54
C LYS A 55 13.10 2.36 27.06
N ILE A 56 12.05 2.12 26.26
CA ILE A 56 11.19 3.17 25.76
C ILE A 56 10.38 3.82 26.89
N LEU A 57 9.87 3.03 27.84
CA LEU A 57 9.21 3.55 29.04
C LEU A 57 10.15 4.42 29.88
N GLN A 58 11.37 3.99 30.14
CA GLN A 58 12.37 4.79 30.85
C GLN A 58 12.68 6.12 30.16
N LEU A 59 12.78 6.10 28.81
CA LEU A 59 12.98 7.32 28.03
C LEU A 59 11.76 8.24 28.11
N PHE A 60 10.56 7.70 28.06
CA PHE A 60 9.32 8.47 28.21
C PHE A 60 9.26 9.21 29.55
N LEU A 61 9.51 8.50 30.63
CA LEU A 61 9.49 9.09 31.98
C LEU A 61 10.59 10.15 32.17
N LYS A 62 11.77 9.96 31.52
CA LYS A 62 12.89 10.89 31.63
C LYS A 62 12.76 12.15 30.77
N LYS A 63 12.20 12.02 29.52
CA LYS A 63 12.29 13.07 28.48
C LYS A 63 11.21 14.14 28.54
N LYS A 64 10.18 13.99 29.36
CA LYS A 64 9.04 14.94 29.47
C LYS A 64 8.46 15.33 28.08
N VAL A 65 8.17 14.33 27.24
CA VAL A 65 7.59 14.46 25.91
C VAL A 65 6.21 13.84 25.86
N ASP A 66 5.41 14.18 24.84
CA ASP A 66 4.05 13.65 24.68
C ASP A 66 4.06 12.20 24.17
N TYR A 67 5.13 11.79 23.48
CA TYR A 67 5.20 10.49 22.78
C TYR A 67 6.65 10.01 22.63
N VAL A 68 6.87 8.74 22.94
CA VAL A 68 8.14 8.04 22.66
C VAL A 68 7.88 6.75 21.92
N SER A 69 8.69 6.45 20.92
CA SER A 69 8.59 5.22 20.13
C SER A 69 9.95 4.77 19.61
N ASN A 70 9.97 3.64 18.90
CA ASN A 70 11.11 3.16 18.11
C ASN A 70 10.80 3.07 16.60
N ILE A 71 9.72 3.72 16.15
CA ILE A 71 9.20 3.54 14.80
C ILE A 71 9.28 4.76 13.87
N VAL A 72 9.68 5.94 14.38
CA VAL A 72 9.75 7.17 13.57
C VAL A 72 11.03 7.95 13.82
N PRO A 73 12.10 7.76 13.03
CA PRO A 73 12.28 6.79 11.94
C PRO A 73 12.48 5.36 12.45
N PRO A 74 12.04 4.33 11.70
CA PRO A 74 12.25 2.95 12.07
C PRO A 74 13.72 2.56 11.90
N SER A 75 14.24 1.74 12.83
CA SER A 75 15.58 1.18 12.76
C SER A 75 15.67 -0.24 13.33
N PHE A 76 14.66 -0.64 14.10
CA PHE A 76 14.48 -2.02 14.55
C PHE A 76 13.87 -2.87 13.41
N PRO A 77 13.98 -4.22 13.47
CA PRO A 77 13.16 -5.06 12.63
C PRO A 77 11.67 -4.71 12.76
N ASP A 78 10.94 -4.69 11.64
CA ASP A 78 9.50 -4.49 11.63
C ASP A 78 8.80 -5.60 12.44
N GLY A 79 8.01 -5.25 13.44
CA GLY A 79 7.41 -6.18 14.40
C GLY A 79 8.01 -6.10 15.83
N PHE A 80 8.89 -5.11 16.08
CA PHE A 80 9.34 -4.74 17.41
C PHE A 80 8.77 -3.39 17.87
N ASP A 81 7.66 -3.00 17.32
CA ASP A 81 7.08 -1.69 17.50
C ASP A 81 6.55 -1.48 18.91
N VAL A 82 7.05 -0.44 19.55
CA VAL A 82 6.63 -0.02 20.90
C VAL A 82 6.41 1.49 20.90
N GLU A 83 5.27 1.90 21.41
CA GLU A 83 4.89 3.31 21.51
C GLU A 83 4.44 3.59 22.95
N VAL A 84 4.85 4.72 23.50
CA VAL A 84 4.48 5.14 24.86
C VAL A 84 3.99 6.58 24.86
N PHE A 85 2.86 6.82 25.51
CA PHE A 85 2.25 8.14 25.68
C PHE A 85 1.37 8.19 26.94
N HIS A 86 1.08 9.39 27.42
CA HIS A 86 0.21 9.59 28.57
C HIS A 86 -1.27 9.66 28.13
N ILE A 87 -2.19 9.29 29.02
CA ILE A 87 -3.63 9.34 28.72
C ILE A 87 -4.09 10.75 28.33
N SER A 88 -3.55 11.81 28.95
CA SER A 88 -3.87 13.19 28.55
C SER A 88 -3.47 13.52 27.12
N THR A 89 -2.40 12.89 26.60
CA THR A 89 -2.03 13.01 25.18
C THR A 89 -3.07 12.35 24.29
N LEU A 90 -3.60 11.20 24.69
CA LEU A 90 -4.68 10.53 23.98
C LEU A 90 -5.98 11.35 23.99
N GLU A 91 -6.28 12.04 25.10
CA GLU A 91 -7.40 12.97 25.19
C GLU A 91 -7.28 14.16 24.23
N LYS A 92 -6.07 14.74 24.13
CA LYS A 92 -5.78 15.81 23.16
C LYS A 92 -5.99 15.31 21.73
N VAL A 93 -5.54 14.09 21.40
CA VAL A 93 -5.73 13.48 20.07
C VAL A 93 -7.21 13.28 19.77
N LYS A 94 -7.99 12.76 20.70
CA LYS A 94 -9.45 12.58 20.54
C LYS A 94 -10.19 13.88 20.23
N LYS A 95 -9.79 14.99 20.82
CA LYS A 95 -10.43 16.29 20.60
C LYS A 95 -10.20 16.84 19.19
N ILE A 96 -9.14 16.44 18.50
CA ILE A 96 -8.71 17.02 17.23
C ILE A 96 -8.77 16.04 16.05
N VAL A 97 -9.02 14.77 16.30
CA VAL A 97 -9.11 13.74 15.25
C VAL A 97 -10.32 13.98 14.35
N LYS A 98 -10.10 14.00 13.03
CA LYS A 98 -11.15 14.20 12.02
C LYS A 98 -11.32 13.01 11.09
N TYR A 99 -10.23 12.32 10.75
CA TYR A 99 -10.22 11.28 9.73
C TYR A 99 -10.34 9.88 10.32
N GLN A 100 -11.05 9.01 9.63
CA GLN A 100 -11.25 7.61 10.03
C GLN A 100 -9.93 6.86 10.19
N HIS A 101 -8.98 7.07 9.28
CA HIS A 101 -7.62 6.51 9.36
C HIS A 101 -6.91 6.82 10.69
N ASP A 102 -7.06 8.03 11.22
CA ASP A 102 -6.44 8.43 12.50
C ASP A 102 -7.16 7.81 13.72
N LYS A 103 -8.45 7.49 13.60
CA LYS A 103 -9.21 6.75 14.63
C LYS A 103 -8.79 5.28 14.68
N GLU A 104 -8.56 4.67 13.52
CA GLU A 104 -8.11 3.29 13.39
C GLU A 104 -6.67 3.11 13.89
N HIS A 105 -5.76 3.99 13.47
CA HIS A 105 -4.32 3.85 13.75
C HIS A 105 -3.82 4.54 15.02
N VAL A 106 -4.71 5.05 15.88
CA VAL A 106 -4.48 5.58 17.24
C VAL A 106 -3.41 6.66 17.33
N THR A 107 -2.20 6.39 16.90
CA THR A 107 -1.00 7.24 17.05
C THR A 107 -0.57 7.95 15.76
N SER A 108 -1.26 7.74 14.62
CA SER A 108 -0.92 8.37 13.34
C SER A 108 -0.89 9.90 13.43
N LEU A 109 -1.84 10.50 14.14
CA LEU A 109 -1.90 11.94 14.38
C LEU A 109 -0.74 12.41 15.28
N LEU A 110 -0.41 11.66 16.34
CA LEU A 110 0.74 11.95 17.22
C LEU A 110 2.05 11.98 16.42
N ARG A 111 2.21 11.04 15.50
CA ARG A 111 3.41 10.93 14.65
C ARG A 111 3.52 12.07 13.65
N ARG A 112 2.40 12.50 13.06
CA ARG A 112 2.36 13.50 11.99
C ARG A 112 2.43 14.94 12.51
N GLU A 113 1.68 15.27 13.56
CA GLU A 113 1.51 16.65 14.04
C GLU A 113 2.74 17.18 14.77
N LYS A 114 3.21 18.36 14.37
CA LYS A 114 4.39 19.04 14.97
C LYS A 114 4.15 19.53 16.41
N LYS A 115 2.92 19.78 16.80
CA LYS A 115 2.56 20.27 18.13
C LYS A 115 2.82 19.27 19.26
N PHE A 116 2.95 17.99 18.98
CA PHE A 116 3.31 16.98 19.96
C PHE A 116 4.82 16.84 20.04
N LYS A 117 5.38 16.95 21.25
CA LYS A 117 6.79 16.68 21.52
C LYS A 117 7.04 15.18 21.44
N LYS A 118 8.02 14.77 20.64
CA LYS A 118 8.30 13.38 20.33
C LYS A 118 9.76 13.03 20.57
N TYR A 119 10.00 11.80 20.96
CA TYR A 119 11.35 11.23 21.01
C TYR A 119 11.35 9.85 20.37
N ASN A 120 12.37 9.53 19.57
CA ASN A 120 12.50 8.21 18.95
C ASN A 120 13.76 7.48 19.49
N PHE A 121 13.59 6.23 19.85
CA PHE A 121 14.68 5.34 20.21
C PHE A 121 15.13 4.54 19.00
N SER A 122 16.29 4.87 18.44
CA SER A 122 16.81 4.24 17.24
C SER A 122 18.07 3.42 17.53
N LEU A 123 18.27 2.36 16.76
CA LEU A 123 19.54 1.64 16.68
C LEU A 123 20.52 2.40 15.79
N LYS A 124 21.83 2.24 16.03
CA LYS A 124 22.89 2.80 15.17
C LYS A 124 22.85 2.25 13.72
N LYS A 125 22.48 0.97 13.57
CA LYS A 125 22.32 0.30 12.28
C LYS A 125 20.84 0.03 12.02
N ASP A 126 20.40 0.25 10.80
CA ASP A 126 19.03 0.00 10.36
C ASP A 126 18.81 -1.49 10.05
N TYR A 127 17.81 -2.10 10.69
CA TYR A 127 17.35 -3.47 10.49
C TYR A 127 15.88 -3.54 10.03
N ASN A 128 15.28 -2.42 9.67
CA ASN A 128 13.86 -2.34 9.28
C ASN A 128 13.50 -3.18 8.03
N ASN A 129 14.51 -3.63 7.29
CA ASN A 129 14.34 -4.57 6.17
C ASN A 129 13.97 -6.00 6.60
N MET A 130 14.06 -6.32 7.90
CA MET A 130 13.69 -7.60 8.48
C MET A 130 12.23 -7.55 8.92
N LYS A 131 11.29 -7.99 8.06
CA LYS A 131 9.86 -8.02 8.39
C LYS A 131 9.55 -9.22 9.30
N LEU A 132 9.20 -8.93 10.55
CA LEU A 132 8.84 -9.88 11.60
C LEU A 132 7.42 -9.64 12.16
N SER A 133 6.68 -8.65 11.63
CA SER A 133 5.23 -8.53 11.80
C SER A 133 4.48 -9.57 10.96
N VAL A 134 3.25 -9.92 11.34
CA VAL A 134 2.42 -10.95 10.70
C VAL A 134 1.15 -10.35 10.13
N ASP A 135 1.21 -9.92 8.86
CA ASP A 135 0.03 -9.44 8.12
C ASP A 135 -0.52 -10.49 7.15
N THR A 136 0.34 -11.41 6.69
CA THR A 136 0.00 -12.40 5.69
C THR A 136 0.44 -13.81 6.11
N ILE A 137 -0.10 -14.85 5.44
CA ILE A 137 0.35 -16.24 5.62
C ILE A 137 1.85 -16.38 5.30
N GLY A 138 2.37 -15.58 4.37
CA GLY A 138 3.80 -15.52 4.04
C GLY A 138 4.65 -14.99 5.19
N ASP A 139 4.16 -13.98 5.91
CA ASP A 139 4.82 -13.43 7.08
C ASP A 139 4.81 -14.43 8.23
N LEU A 140 3.69 -15.12 8.46
CA LEU A 140 3.59 -16.19 9.46
C LEU A 140 4.61 -17.31 9.21
N LYS A 141 4.80 -17.71 7.93
CA LYS A 141 5.84 -18.70 7.57
C LYS A 141 7.26 -18.19 7.89
N ASN A 142 7.53 -16.90 7.65
CA ASN A 142 8.82 -16.29 7.96
C ASN A 142 9.07 -16.25 9.48
N VAL A 143 8.07 -15.81 10.24
CA VAL A 143 8.10 -15.76 11.71
C VAL A 143 8.35 -17.14 12.30
N LYS A 144 7.60 -18.17 11.87
CA LYS A 144 7.83 -19.57 12.28
C LYS A 144 9.26 -20.04 11.99
N LYS A 145 9.83 -19.64 10.84
CA LYS A 145 11.21 -19.97 10.48
C LYS A 145 12.21 -19.29 11.41
N VAL A 146 11.98 -18.03 11.78
CA VAL A 146 12.83 -17.31 12.72
C VAL A 146 12.76 -17.95 14.10
N PHE A 147 11.60 -18.30 14.62
CA PHE A 147 11.44 -19.05 15.87
C PHE A 147 12.23 -20.38 15.85
N LYS A 148 12.16 -21.12 14.73
CA LYS A 148 12.94 -22.34 14.56
C LYS A 148 14.46 -22.08 14.60
N LEU A 149 14.95 -20.99 14.02
CA LEU A 149 16.35 -20.58 14.04
C LEU A 149 16.81 -20.13 15.43
N LEU A 150 15.88 -19.64 16.26
CA LEU A 150 16.09 -19.35 17.68
C LEU A 150 15.89 -20.58 18.59
N ARG A 151 15.74 -21.80 18.01
CA ARG A 151 15.50 -23.08 18.72
C ARG A 151 14.26 -23.05 19.63
N TYR A 152 13.27 -22.24 19.26
CA TYR A 152 12.04 -22.00 20.05
C TYR A 152 12.31 -21.52 21.49
N ASP A 153 13.48 -20.92 21.73
CA ASP A 153 13.78 -20.27 22.97
C ASP A 153 12.80 -19.12 23.21
N LYS A 154 12.23 -19.06 24.40
CA LYS A 154 11.27 -18.03 24.81
C LYS A 154 11.94 -16.80 25.40
N ASP A 155 13.19 -16.93 25.81
CA ASP A 155 13.96 -15.88 26.50
C ASP A 155 14.91 -15.11 25.55
N PHE A 156 14.58 -15.11 24.24
CA PHE A 156 15.35 -14.34 23.26
C PHE A 156 15.14 -12.82 23.43
N SER A 157 16.15 -12.06 23.06
CA SER A 157 16.08 -10.60 22.90
C SER A 157 16.18 -10.19 21.43
N TYR A 158 15.80 -8.94 21.13
CA TYR A 158 16.02 -8.40 19.79
C TYR A 158 17.47 -8.49 19.33
N LYS A 159 18.44 -8.44 20.28
CA LYS A 159 19.88 -8.57 20.01
C LYS A 159 20.23 -9.94 19.45
N ASP A 160 19.58 -10.99 19.92
CA ASP A 160 19.80 -12.36 19.43
C ASP A 160 19.30 -12.50 17.99
N ILE A 161 18.19 -11.87 17.65
CA ILE A 161 17.66 -11.85 16.29
C ILE A 161 18.59 -11.07 15.36
N ILE A 162 18.97 -9.84 15.70
CA ILE A 162 19.80 -9.00 14.82
C ILE A 162 21.24 -9.48 14.70
N LYS A 163 21.77 -10.22 15.67
CA LYS A 163 23.13 -10.80 15.63
C LYS A 163 23.18 -12.20 14.98
N ASN A 164 22.05 -12.88 14.85
CA ASN A 164 22.01 -14.24 14.31
C ASN A 164 22.33 -14.24 12.82
N LYS A 165 23.51 -14.74 12.45
CA LYS A 165 23.98 -14.81 11.04
C LYS A 165 23.03 -15.57 10.11
N LYS A 166 22.34 -16.64 10.60
CA LYS A 166 21.39 -17.42 9.80
C LYS A 166 20.12 -16.62 9.53
N ILE A 167 19.61 -15.86 10.50
CA ILE A 167 18.46 -14.97 10.36
C ILE A 167 18.83 -13.82 9.40
N GLN A 168 19.98 -13.17 9.58
CA GLN A 168 20.45 -12.13 8.67
C GLN A 168 20.57 -12.66 7.23
N LYS A 169 21.20 -13.83 7.03
CA LYS A 169 21.33 -14.46 5.70
C LYS A 169 19.96 -14.74 5.08
N PHE A 170 18.98 -15.16 5.88
CA PHE A 170 17.62 -15.39 5.40
C PHE A 170 16.96 -14.11 4.85
N PHE A 171 17.10 -12.98 5.56
CA PHE A 171 16.56 -11.69 5.09
C PHE A 171 17.41 -11.08 3.98
N ASN A 172 18.74 -11.19 4.02
CA ASN A 172 19.64 -10.70 2.97
C ASN A 172 19.39 -11.41 1.63
N LYS A 173 19.07 -12.70 1.60
CA LYS A 173 18.69 -13.40 0.39
C LYS A 173 17.48 -12.78 -0.32
N LYS A 174 16.54 -12.20 0.44
CA LYS A 174 15.42 -11.42 -0.14
C LYS A 174 15.88 -10.11 -0.75
N ILE A 175 16.91 -9.49 -0.18
CA ILE A 175 17.53 -8.26 -0.72
C ILE A 175 18.28 -8.57 -2.01
N GLU A 176 19.01 -9.70 -2.06
CA GLU A 176 19.69 -10.17 -3.28
C GLU A 176 18.70 -10.41 -4.42
N MET A 177 17.54 -11.05 -4.15
CA MET A 177 16.47 -11.17 -5.14
C MET A 177 15.97 -9.81 -5.65
N LYS A 178 15.83 -8.82 -4.77
CA LYS A 178 15.49 -7.44 -5.18
C LYS A 178 16.58 -6.82 -6.05
N ASN A 179 17.86 -7.10 -5.74
CA ASN A 179 18.99 -6.62 -6.55
C ASN A 179 19.05 -7.30 -7.92
N ILE A 180 18.75 -8.60 -8.01
CA ILE A 180 18.61 -9.33 -9.28
C ILE A 180 17.52 -8.71 -10.16
N LEU A 181 16.36 -8.36 -9.58
CA LEU A 181 15.29 -7.65 -10.30
C LEU A 181 15.75 -6.27 -10.78
N LYS A 182 16.55 -5.56 -9.99
CA LYS A 182 17.12 -4.26 -10.36
C LYS A 182 18.07 -4.35 -11.56
N THR A 183 18.88 -5.38 -11.65
CA THR A 183 19.78 -5.62 -12.81
C THR A 183 19.00 -6.08 -14.05
N LYS A 184 17.92 -6.85 -13.88
CA LYS A 184 17.07 -7.32 -14.98
C LYS A 184 16.32 -6.20 -15.71
N ASN A 185 15.99 -5.12 -15.05
CA ASN A 185 15.15 -4.03 -15.60
C ASN A 185 15.95 -2.75 -15.89
N LYS A 186 17.22 -2.89 -16.24
CA LYS A 186 18.15 -1.76 -16.40
C LYS A 186 17.72 -0.77 -17.49
N LYS A 187 17.37 -1.26 -18.69
CA LYS A 187 16.93 -0.43 -19.83
C LYS A 187 15.61 0.27 -19.52
N SER A 188 14.66 -0.45 -18.97
CA SER A 188 13.33 0.07 -18.56
C SER A 188 13.48 1.22 -17.56
N GLN A 189 14.37 1.08 -16.58
CA GLN A 189 14.63 2.13 -15.59
C GLN A 189 15.38 3.35 -16.17
N ILE A 190 16.25 3.15 -17.15
CA ILE A 190 16.90 4.26 -17.87
C ILE A 190 15.85 5.08 -18.62
N ILE A 191 14.95 4.41 -19.35
CA ILE A 191 13.86 5.07 -20.08
C ILE A 191 12.97 5.84 -19.10
N TRP A 192 12.61 5.24 -17.94
CA TRP A 192 11.82 5.90 -16.92
C TRP A 192 12.47 7.17 -16.36
N LYS A 193 13.77 7.12 -16.09
CA LYS A 193 14.53 8.31 -15.67
C LYS A 193 14.51 9.42 -16.72
N LYS A 194 14.61 9.06 -18.01
CA LYS A 194 14.49 10.01 -19.12
C LYS A 194 13.07 10.59 -19.21
N ALA A 195 12.06 9.75 -19.10
CA ALA A 195 10.66 10.18 -19.15
C ALA A 195 10.33 11.21 -18.04
N LYS A 196 10.81 11.01 -16.83
CA LYS A 196 10.61 11.98 -15.73
C LYS A 196 11.23 13.36 -15.97
N LYS A 197 12.21 13.46 -16.89
CA LYS A 197 12.80 14.75 -17.28
C LYS A 197 12.03 15.44 -18.41
N LEU A 198 11.32 14.67 -19.23
CA LEU A 198 10.66 15.16 -20.45
C LEU A 198 9.16 15.30 -20.30
N ILE A 199 8.55 14.55 -19.39
CA ILE A 199 7.10 14.45 -19.21
C ILE A 199 6.77 14.79 -17.76
N PRO A 200 5.93 15.78 -17.48
CA PRO A 200 5.44 16.04 -16.12
C PRO A 200 4.86 14.77 -15.49
N GLY A 201 5.39 14.35 -14.32
CA GLY A 201 5.02 13.09 -13.70
C GLY A 201 5.58 11.82 -14.35
N GLY A 202 6.29 11.92 -15.48
CA GLY A 202 6.96 10.84 -16.19
C GLY A 202 6.06 9.99 -17.09
N ASN A 203 4.75 10.09 -16.98
CA ASN A 203 3.76 9.34 -17.77
C ASN A 203 2.40 10.05 -17.79
N MET A 204 1.49 9.62 -18.69
CA MET A 204 0.16 10.21 -18.86
C MET A 204 -0.90 9.64 -17.92
N LEU A 205 -0.74 8.40 -17.43
CA LEU A 205 -1.71 7.72 -16.60
C LEU A 205 -1.13 7.37 -15.23
N LEU A 206 -1.76 7.86 -14.18
CA LEU A 206 -1.33 7.63 -12.80
C LEU A 206 -1.22 6.13 -12.44
N SER A 207 -2.11 5.29 -12.99
CA SER A 207 -2.10 3.83 -12.82
C SER A 207 -0.88 3.15 -13.46
N LYS A 208 -0.23 3.78 -14.44
CA LYS A 208 0.98 3.26 -15.10
C LYS A 208 2.28 3.80 -14.49
N ASN A 209 2.21 4.55 -13.39
CA ASN A 209 3.41 5.09 -12.75
C ASN A 209 4.19 3.98 -12.03
N PRO A 210 5.42 3.63 -12.49
CA PRO A 210 6.21 2.54 -11.92
C PRO A 210 6.57 2.74 -10.44
N ASP A 211 6.72 4.00 -10.01
CA ASP A 211 7.11 4.33 -8.63
C ASP A 211 5.97 4.03 -7.63
N ARG A 212 4.72 3.86 -8.10
CA ARG A 212 3.56 3.45 -7.29
C ARG A 212 3.43 1.94 -7.09
N HIS A 213 4.06 1.15 -7.95
CA HIS A 213 4.02 -0.32 -7.87
C HIS A 213 5.25 -0.86 -7.12
N LEU A 214 6.38 -0.96 -7.80
CA LEU A 214 7.62 -1.43 -7.20
C LEU A 214 8.76 -0.48 -7.62
N LYS A 215 8.91 0.59 -6.87
CA LYS A 215 9.88 1.66 -7.15
C LYS A 215 11.27 1.10 -7.43
N ASN A 216 11.87 1.54 -8.55
CA ASN A 216 13.17 1.10 -9.06
C ASN A 216 13.26 -0.35 -9.56
N PHE A 217 12.18 -1.13 -9.49
CA PHE A 217 12.17 -2.56 -9.87
C PHE A 217 11.08 -2.90 -10.88
N TRP A 218 10.04 -2.06 -11.01
CA TRP A 218 8.95 -2.28 -11.94
C TRP A 218 9.45 -2.21 -13.39
N PRO A 219 9.05 -3.14 -14.28
CA PRO A 219 9.34 -3.08 -15.71
C PRO A 219 8.51 -1.97 -16.36
N ALA A 220 9.04 -0.73 -16.32
CA ALA A 220 8.28 0.48 -16.65
C ALA A 220 7.78 0.55 -18.10
N TYR A 221 8.44 -0.16 -19.04
CA TYR A 221 8.13 -0.10 -20.46
C TYR A 221 8.11 -1.48 -21.08
N TYR A 222 7.10 -1.75 -21.90
CA TYR A 222 7.01 -2.97 -22.69
C TYR A 222 7.53 -2.76 -24.11
N LYS A 223 8.09 -3.82 -24.70
CA LYS A 223 8.51 -3.92 -26.10
C LYS A 223 7.44 -4.58 -26.94
N SER A 224 6.80 -5.60 -26.44
CA SER A 224 5.70 -6.32 -27.09
C SER A 224 4.80 -6.99 -26.04
N ALA A 225 3.55 -7.23 -26.42
CA ALA A 225 2.60 -7.96 -25.60
C ALA A 225 1.73 -8.88 -26.47
N ARG A 226 1.38 -10.07 -25.95
CA ARG A 226 0.51 -11.03 -26.64
C ARG A 226 -0.25 -11.91 -25.63
N GLY A 227 -1.56 -12.08 -25.83
CA GLY A 227 -2.40 -12.76 -24.84
C GLY A 227 -2.24 -12.10 -23.46
N CYS A 228 -1.85 -12.88 -22.47
CA CYS A 228 -1.53 -12.34 -21.13
C CYS A 228 -0.02 -12.11 -20.86
N LYS A 229 0.82 -12.19 -21.90
CA LYS A 229 2.27 -12.06 -21.75
C LYS A 229 2.75 -10.70 -22.24
N ILE A 230 3.63 -10.08 -21.44
CA ILE A 230 4.30 -8.82 -21.76
C ILE A 230 5.80 -9.06 -21.79
N LYS A 231 6.47 -8.55 -22.82
CA LYS A 231 7.93 -8.56 -22.93
C LYS A 231 8.44 -7.14 -22.77
N ASP A 232 9.38 -6.91 -21.84
CA ASP A 232 9.99 -5.60 -21.60
C ASP A 232 11.19 -5.31 -22.55
N TYR A 233 11.76 -4.11 -22.42
CA TYR A 233 12.97 -3.73 -23.19
C TYR A 233 14.25 -4.44 -22.74
N ASP A 234 14.23 -5.09 -21.60
CA ASP A 234 15.32 -5.94 -21.11
C ASP A 234 15.12 -7.42 -21.53
N ASN A 235 14.13 -7.71 -22.42
CA ASN A 235 13.73 -9.03 -22.93
C ASN A 235 13.19 -10.01 -21.86
N ASN A 236 12.82 -9.53 -20.68
CA ASN A 236 12.13 -10.35 -19.71
C ASN A 236 10.65 -10.49 -20.11
N THR A 237 10.07 -11.68 -19.89
CA THR A 237 8.67 -11.95 -20.14
C THR A 237 7.92 -12.10 -18.82
N TYR A 238 6.79 -11.41 -18.71
CA TYR A 238 5.91 -11.39 -17.53
C TYR A 238 4.52 -11.89 -17.92
N THR A 239 3.82 -12.48 -16.96
CA THR A 239 2.36 -12.68 -17.07
C THR A 239 1.69 -11.45 -16.46
N ASP A 240 0.87 -10.78 -17.25
CA ASP A 240 0.07 -9.66 -16.77
C ASP A 240 -1.15 -10.18 -15.99
N LEU A 241 -1.13 -10.02 -14.69
CA LEU A 241 -2.23 -10.31 -13.77
C LEU A 241 -2.92 -9.03 -13.28
N TYR A 242 -2.64 -7.93 -13.93
CA TYR A 242 -3.21 -6.61 -13.62
C TYR A 242 -4.33 -6.26 -14.63
N LEU A 243 -4.67 -5.00 -14.77
CA LEU A 243 -5.81 -4.52 -15.56
C LEU A 243 -5.62 -4.54 -17.10
N MET A 244 -4.61 -5.19 -17.63
CA MET A 244 -4.35 -5.36 -19.07
C MET A 244 -4.70 -4.12 -19.92
N GLY A 245 -3.95 -3.01 -19.71
CA GLY A 245 -4.20 -1.75 -20.40
C GLY A 245 -5.40 -0.98 -19.84
N VAL A 246 -5.60 -1.02 -18.52
CA VAL A 246 -6.70 -0.34 -17.81
C VAL A 246 -8.08 -0.88 -18.24
N GLY A 247 -8.18 -2.21 -18.37
CA GLY A 247 -9.43 -2.91 -18.70
C GLY A 247 -9.79 -2.93 -20.18
N THR A 248 -8.97 -2.35 -21.06
CA THR A 248 -9.28 -2.26 -22.50
C THR A 248 -8.98 -3.56 -23.28
N ASN A 249 -8.08 -4.40 -22.78
CA ASN A 249 -7.64 -5.61 -23.49
C ASN A 249 -8.25 -6.89 -22.89
N ILE A 250 -9.56 -6.91 -22.70
CA ILE A 250 -10.27 -8.05 -22.09
C ILE A 250 -10.07 -9.37 -22.85
N LEU A 251 -9.87 -9.30 -24.18
CA LEU A 251 -9.60 -10.47 -25.04
C LEU A 251 -8.11 -10.85 -25.09
N GLY A 252 -7.26 -10.13 -24.33
CA GLY A 252 -5.81 -10.29 -24.38
C GLY A 252 -5.14 -9.36 -25.37
N TYR A 253 -3.82 -9.17 -25.18
CA TYR A 253 -2.99 -8.36 -26.07
C TYR A 253 -2.84 -9.00 -27.45
N ALA A 254 -2.81 -8.18 -28.50
CA ALA A 254 -2.61 -8.59 -29.90
C ALA A 254 -3.59 -9.72 -30.32
N ASN A 255 -4.88 -9.52 -30.04
CA ASN A 255 -5.93 -10.39 -30.52
C ASN A 255 -6.02 -10.27 -32.06
N LYS A 256 -5.88 -11.42 -32.75
CA LYS A 256 -5.78 -11.43 -34.22
C LYS A 256 -7.00 -10.89 -34.94
N GLU A 257 -8.21 -11.15 -34.45
CA GLU A 257 -9.44 -10.70 -35.06
C GLU A 257 -9.55 -9.17 -34.97
N ILE A 258 -9.30 -8.61 -33.78
CA ILE A 258 -9.28 -7.17 -33.56
C ILE A 258 -8.18 -6.50 -34.38
N ASP A 259 -6.96 -7.03 -34.33
CA ASP A 259 -5.82 -6.47 -35.09
C ASP A 259 -6.11 -6.45 -36.59
N ASN A 260 -6.72 -7.51 -37.13
CA ASN A 260 -7.04 -7.60 -38.56
C ASN A 260 -8.15 -6.61 -38.93
N ALA A 261 -9.19 -6.44 -38.12
CA ALA A 261 -10.23 -5.44 -38.34
C ALA A 261 -9.66 -4.02 -38.36
N VAL A 262 -8.79 -3.70 -37.35
CA VAL A 262 -8.11 -2.40 -37.28
C VAL A 262 -7.21 -2.15 -38.50
N LYS A 263 -6.41 -3.16 -38.91
CA LYS A 263 -5.55 -3.05 -40.11
C LYS A 263 -6.36 -2.80 -41.37
N LYS A 264 -7.52 -3.47 -41.55
CA LYS A 264 -8.43 -3.25 -42.68
C LYS A 264 -8.97 -1.82 -42.68
N SER A 265 -9.42 -1.33 -41.53
CA SER A 265 -9.91 0.06 -41.42
C SER A 265 -8.82 1.08 -41.75
N ILE A 266 -7.59 0.89 -41.24
CA ILE A 266 -6.45 1.76 -41.56
C ILE A 266 -6.15 1.76 -43.05
N SER A 267 -6.18 0.59 -43.70
CA SER A 267 -5.91 0.46 -45.14
C SER A 267 -6.99 1.12 -46.01
N SER A 268 -8.21 1.30 -45.49
CA SER A 268 -9.30 2.00 -46.18
C SER A 268 -9.23 3.53 -45.99
N GLY A 269 -8.26 4.02 -45.22
CA GLY A 269 -8.12 5.43 -44.86
C GLY A 269 -8.84 5.72 -43.54
N ASN A 270 -8.20 6.46 -42.69
CA ASN A 270 -8.74 6.93 -41.41
C ASN A 270 -8.64 8.47 -41.33
N MET A 271 -9.39 9.10 -40.44
CA MET A 271 -9.39 10.56 -40.25
C MET A 271 -9.79 11.35 -41.49
N SER A 272 -10.72 10.81 -42.28
CA SER A 272 -11.30 11.46 -43.45
C SER A 272 -12.06 12.74 -43.08
N SER A 273 -12.28 13.63 -44.08
CA SER A 273 -13.18 14.79 -43.94
C SER A 273 -14.66 14.39 -43.83
N LEU A 274 -15.00 13.16 -44.20
CA LEU A 274 -16.35 12.59 -44.07
C LEU A 274 -16.43 11.75 -42.79
N ASN A 275 -17.63 11.61 -42.25
CA ASN A 275 -17.90 10.77 -41.10
C ASN A 275 -17.65 9.30 -41.44
N CYS A 276 -17.21 8.51 -40.44
CA CYS A 276 -17.04 7.08 -40.61
C CYS A 276 -18.32 6.33 -40.23
N PHE A 277 -18.62 5.27 -40.98
CA PHE A 277 -19.84 4.47 -40.79
C PHE A 277 -19.81 3.67 -39.48
N GLU A 278 -18.60 3.32 -39.01
CA GLU A 278 -18.37 2.57 -37.77
C GLU A 278 -18.86 3.33 -36.51
N GLU A 279 -18.93 4.66 -36.56
CA GLU A 279 -19.53 5.44 -35.44
C GLU A 279 -21.01 5.12 -35.27
N VAL A 280 -21.75 5.01 -36.41
CA VAL A 280 -23.18 4.67 -36.42
C VAL A 280 -23.39 3.24 -35.92
N GLN A 281 -22.61 2.27 -36.43
CA GLN A 281 -22.69 0.87 -36.01
C GLN A 281 -22.40 0.70 -34.51
N LEU A 282 -21.43 1.45 -34.00
CA LEU A 282 -21.09 1.42 -32.58
C LEU A 282 -22.22 2.03 -31.73
N ALA A 283 -22.80 3.15 -32.17
CA ALA A 283 -23.93 3.77 -31.49
C ALA A 283 -25.16 2.84 -31.45
N GLU A 284 -25.53 2.21 -32.57
CA GLU A 284 -26.60 1.21 -32.62
C GLU A 284 -26.36 0.03 -31.68
N SER A 285 -25.13 -0.49 -31.67
CA SER A 285 -24.72 -1.60 -30.78
C SER A 285 -24.85 -1.23 -29.31
N LEU A 286 -24.44 -0.03 -28.93
CA LEU A 286 -24.53 0.46 -27.56
C LEU A 286 -25.98 0.69 -27.12
N ILE A 287 -26.79 1.30 -27.94
CA ILE A 287 -28.22 1.53 -27.65
C ILE A 287 -28.95 0.18 -27.51
N LYS A 288 -28.65 -0.80 -28.37
CA LYS A 288 -29.19 -2.15 -28.23
C LYS A 288 -28.80 -2.84 -26.92
N LEU A 289 -27.59 -2.64 -26.44
CA LEU A 289 -27.13 -3.18 -25.17
C LEU A 289 -27.67 -2.42 -23.94
N HIS A 290 -28.02 -1.16 -24.14
CA HIS A 290 -28.49 -0.24 -23.12
C HIS A 290 -29.78 0.43 -23.50
N PRO A 291 -30.92 -0.30 -23.55
CA PRO A 291 -32.19 0.18 -24.11
C PRO A 291 -32.84 1.34 -23.34
N GLN A 292 -32.26 1.71 -22.20
CA GLN A 292 -32.68 2.90 -21.43
C GLN A 292 -32.14 4.22 -22.01
N PHE A 293 -31.28 4.17 -23.04
CA PHE A 293 -30.73 5.35 -23.71
C PHE A 293 -31.10 5.37 -25.19
N ASP A 294 -31.42 6.55 -25.72
CA ASP A 294 -31.83 6.76 -27.13
C ASP A 294 -30.65 7.18 -28.02
N MET A 295 -29.57 7.69 -27.43
CA MET A 295 -28.44 8.26 -28.16
C MET A 295 -27.09 7.94 -27.47
N ALA A 296 -26.04 7.86 -28.29
CA ALA A 296 -24.68 7.71 -27.84
C ALA A 296 -23.77 8.79 -28.46
N LYS A 297 -22.89 9.39 -27.62
CA LYS A 297 -21.88 10.35 -28.11
C LYS A 297 -20.49 9.88 -27.65
N PHE A 298 -19.56 9.92 -28.60
CA PHE A 298 -18.18 9.46 -28.37
C PHE A 298 -17.23 10.61 -28.06
N ALA A 299 -16.23 10.34 -27.23
CA ALA A 299 -15.12 11.22 -26.93
C ALA A 299 -13.83 10.42 -26.86
N LYS A 300 -12.67 11.08 -27.03
CA LYS A 300 -11.36 10.40 -27.00
C LYS A 300 -10.94 10.00 -25.60
N THR A 301 -11.37 10.73 -24.57
CA THR A 301 -10.96 10.50 -23.18
C THR A 301 -12.16 10.55 -22.23
N GLY A 302 -12.04 9.88 -21.09
CA GLY A 302 -13.06 9.94 -20.04
C GLY A 302 -13.26 11.36 -19.49
N GLY A 303 -12.21 12.19 -19.46
CA GLY A 303 -12.30 13.61 -19.07
C GLY A 303 -13.17 14.43 -20.02
N GLU A 304 -13.00 14.23 -21.33
CA GLU A 304 -13.84 14.87 -22.36
C GLU A 304 -15.29 14.40 -22.28
N ALA A 305 -15.49 13.08 -22.13
CA ALA A 305 -16.84 12.51 -21.98
C ALA A 305 -17.57 13.08 -20.76
N ASN A 306 -16.89 13.13 -19.61
CA ASN A 306 -17.45 13.70 -18.39
C ASN A 306 -17.73 15.20 -18.52
N ALA A 307 -16.84 15.96 -19.15
CA ALA A 307 -17.06 17.39 -19.40
C ALA A 307 -18.28 17.63 -20.29
N ALA A 308 -18.46 16.82 -21.35
CA ALA A 308 -19.64 16.87 -22.20
C ALA A 308 -20.92 16.50 -21.42
N ALA A 309 -20.88 15.41 -20.64
CA ALA A 309 -22.02 14.96 -19.84
C ALA A 309 -22.46 16.02 -18.81
N ILE A 310 -21.52 16.65 -18.11
CA ILE A 310 -21.82 17.73 -17.15
C ILE A 310 -22.45 18.93 -17.85
N ARG A 311 -21.93 19.35 -19.02
CA ARG A 311 -22.49 20.45 -19.78
C ARG A 311 -23.94 20.17 -20.23
N ILE A 312 -24.19 18.94 -20.72
CA ILE A 312 -25.55 18.51 -21.15
C ILE A 312 -26.46 18.52 -19.91
N ALA A 313 -26.04 17.94 -18.79
CA ALA A 313 -26.84 17.89 -17.58
C ALA A 313 -27.19 19.30 -17.04
N ARG A 314 -26.22 20.22 -17.04
CA ARG A 314 -26.45 21.62 -16.65
C ARG A 314 -27.42 22.32 -17.57
N ALA A 315 -27.26 22.18 -18.86
CA ALA A 315 -28.17 22.76 -19.86
C ALA A 315 -29.61 22.21 -19.73
N ALA A 316 -29.74 20.89 -19.53
CA ALA A 316 -31.05 20.25 -19.40
C ALA A 316 -31.77 20.57 -18.09
N SER A 317 -31.00 20.73 -16.97
CA SER A 317 -31.56 20.98 -15.63
C SER A 317 -31.71 22.47 -15.30
N GLY A 318 -31.06 23.37 -16.06
CA GLY A 318 -30.98 24.80 -15.74
C GLY A 318 -30.20 25.09 -14.41
N ARG A 319 -29.38 24.13 -13.94
CA ARG A 319 -28.60 24.27 -12.70
C ARG A 319 -27.10 24.41 -13.00
N ASP A 320 -26.41 25.13 -12.14
CA ASP A 320 -24.94 25.28 -12.21
C ASP A 320 -24.18 24.05 -11.72
#